data_36c40e46f91bc3c1612bc8fb11a4272d
#
_entry.id   36c40e46f91bc3c1612bc8fb11a4272d
#
_cell.length_a   1.000
_cell.length_b   1.000
_cell.length_c   1.000
_cell.angle_alpha   90.00
_cell.angle_beta   90.00
_cell.angle_gamma   90.00
#
_symmetry.space_group_name_H-M   'P 1'
#
loop_
_entity.id
_entity.type
_entity.pdbx_description
1 polymer ?
#
loop_
_entity_poly.entity_id
_entity_poly.type
_entity_poly.pdbx_seq_one_letter_code
_entity_poly.pdbx_strand_id
1 'polypeptide(L)'
;MTIPTTGLIFLFGVFVYFYLSIKFYRCYKEEDNRIAKFFSYGFFLIGLNYVVETAPILFFIDDPGVWRILAPFYVCFMTSGWVLIAYAVFSSVLPSYSKAIGVFFSCIVLLSVFPFLFYTPKYFYVNGVLDWSFESIPHVAPFFFVPFVFTPLILSSMIIIFFLKAKNAQNRKVKIRSLGLAIAMFFMLLGMFVDLILITIGDVHPVYSDLNYLVVFTILAFTLIFSWFPPKSKYVTKIE
;
A
#
# COMPACT_ATOMS: atom_id res chain seq x y z
N MET A 1 -22.08 -10.64 19.31
CA MET A 1 -21.06 -9.71 18.81
C MET A 1 -20.91 -9.98 17.32
N THR A 2 -21.34 -9.09 16.46
CA THR A 2 -21.16 -9.23 15.01
C THR A 2 -19.75 -8.76 14.68
N ILE A 3 -18.97 -9.61 13.99
CA ILE A 3 -17.60 -9.24 13.56
C ILE A 3 -17.72 -8.14 12.50
N PRO A 4 -17.02 -6.99 12.67
CA PRO A 4 -17.06 -5.92 11.69
C PRO A 4 -16.53 -6.36 10.33
N THR A 5 -17.25 -6.07 9.26
CA THR A 5 -16.85 -6.41 7.88
C THR A 5 -15.52 -5.78 7.51
N THR A 6 -15.30 -4.51 7.86
CA THR A 6 -14.04 -3.79 7.67
C THR A 6 -12.86 -4.53 8.30
N GLY A 7 -13.03 -5.02 9.54
CA GLY A 7 -11.99 -5.78 10.23
C GLY A 7 -11.60 -7.07 9.51
N LEU A 8 -12.57 -7.78 8.89
CA LEU A 8 -12.29 -8.99 8.11
C LEU A 8 -11.54 -8.68 6.80
N ILE A 9 -11.92 -7.60 6.12
CA ILE A 9 -11.27 -7.18 4.88
C ILE A 9 -9.83 -6.72 5.15
N PHE A 10 -9.61 -5.97 6.22
CA PHE A 10 -8.26 -5.55 6.62
C PHE A 10 -7.42 -6.73 7.09
N LEU A 11 -8.00 -7.70 7.78
CA LEU A 11 -7.32 -8.97 8.11
C LEU A 11 -6.86 -9.71 6.84
N PHE A 12 -7.69 -9.73 5.80
CA PHE A 12 -7.27 -10.27 4.50
C PHE A 12 -6.08 -9.47 3.92
N GLY A 13 -6.10 -8.14 4.02
CA GLY A 13 -4.96 -7.28 3.67
C GLY A 13 -3.68 -7.65 4.42
N VAL A 14 -3.76 -7.93 5.73
CA VAL A 14 -2.61 -8.41 6.54
C VAL A 14 -1.98 -9.64 5.89
N PHE A 15 -2.78 -10.66 5.56
CA PHE A 15 -2.26 -11.90 4.94
C PHE A 15 -1.64 -11.64 3.57
N VAL A 16 -2.28 -10.83 2.73
CA VAL A 16 -1.77 -10.49 1.40
C VAL A 16 -0.41 -9.81 1.49
N TYR A 17 -0.28 -8.77 2.32
CA TYR A 17 0.96 -8.00 2.39
C TYR A 17 2.10 -8.76 3.04
N PHE A 18 1.86 -9.54 4.10
CA PHE A 18 2.90 -10.41 4.66
C PHE A 18 3.30 -11.53 3.70
N TYR A 19 2.36 -12.11 2.97
CA TYR A 19 2.68 -13.09 1.94
C TYR A 19 3.58 -12.49 0.85
N LEU A 20 3.24 -11.30 0.34
CA LEU A 20 4.06 -10.58 -0.63
C LEU A 20 5.43 -10.24 -0.06
N SER A 21 5.51 -9.76 1.17
CA SER A 21 6.77 -9.48 1.87
C SER A 21 7.69 -10.70 1.88
N ILE A 22 7.19 -11.85 2.32
CA ILE A 22 7.96 -13.10 2.36
C ILE A 22 8.41 -13.52 0.96
N LYS A 23 7.55 -13.42 -0.04
CA LYS A 23 7.88 -13.78 -1.43
C LYS A 23 8.97 -12.88 -2.02
N PHE A 24 8.87 -11.56 -1.81
CA PHE A 24 9.90 -10.62 -2.26
C PHE A 24 11.21 -10.79 -1.50
N TYR A 25 11.17 -11.14 -0.19
CA TYR A 25 12.37 -11.46 0.57
C TYR A 25 13.10 -12.69 0.01
N ARG A 26 12.37 -13.75 -0.33
CA ARG A 26 12.93 -14.94 -0.98
C ARG A 26 13.56 -14.59 -2.33
N CYS A 27 12.86 -13.80 -3.15
CA CYS A 27 13.40 -13.31 -4.43
C CYS A 27 14.70 -12.50 -4.23
N TYR A 28 14.76 -11.66 -3.19
CA TYR A 28 16.00 -10.96 -2.84
C TYR A 28 17.13 -11.93 -2.49
N LYS A 29 16.86 -12.94 -1.67
CA LYS A 29 17.87 -13.93 -1.26
C LYS A 29 18.37 -14.80 -2.42
N GLU A 30 17.49 -15.15 -3.35
CA GLU A 30 17.82 -16.01 -4.50
C GLU A 30 18.52 -15.24 -5.64
N GLU A 31 18.19 -13.97 -5.85
CA GLU A 31 18.63 -13.20 -7.02
C GLU A 31 19.51 -11.99 -6.67
N ASP A 32 19.83 -11.75 -5.39
CA ASP A 32 20.49 -10.53 -4.85
C ASP A 32 19.85 -9.23 -5.37
N ASN A 33 18.55 -9.25 -5.57
CA ASN A 33 17.80 -8.16 -6.15
C ASN A 33 17.44 -7.10 -5.09
N ARG A 34 18.20 -5.99 -5.05
CA ARG A 34 17.99 -4.90 -4.08
C ARG A 34 16.59 -4.29 -4.13
N ILE A 35 15.97 -4.21 -5.31
CA ILE A 35 14.61 -3.72 -5.45
C ILE A 35 13.65 -4.66 -4.70
N ALA A 36 13.79 -5.97 -4.89
CA ALA A 36 12.99 -6.96 -4.17
C ALA A 36 13.17 -6.86 -2.64
N LYS A 37 14.37 -6.53 -2.15
CA LYS A 37 14.62 -6.27 -0.72
C LYS A 37 13.76 -5.13 -0.18
N PHE A 38 13.74 -3.98 -0.86
CA PHE A 38 12.96 -2.82 -0.42
C PHE A 38 11.45 -3.07 -0.56
N PHE A 39 11.01 -3.78 -1.61
CA PHE A 39 9.62 -4.20 -1.75
C PHE A 39 9.20 -5.12 -0.60
N SER A 40 10.06 -6.07 -0.20
CA SER A 40 9.80 -6.92 0.96
C SER A 40 9.57 -6.09 2.23
N TYR A 41 10.46 -5.17 2.54
CA TYR A 41 10.34 -4.33 3.72
C TYR A 41 9.14 -3.38 3.63
N GLY A 42 8.88 -2.81 2.45
CA GLY A 42 7.71 -1.98 2.21
C GLY A 42 6.41 -2.73 2.45
N PHE A 43 6.25 -3.91 1.87
CA PHE A 43 5.06 -4.74 2.10
C PHE A 43 4.96 -5.25 3.55
N PHE A 44 6.08 -5.50 4.22
CA PHE A 44 6.06 -5.82 5.65
C PHE A 44 5.48 -4.68 6.48
N LEU A 45 5.92 -3.44 6.25
CA LEU A 45 5.41 -2.26 6.96
C LEU A 45 3.93 -2.01 6.65
N ILE A 46 3.51 -2.17 5.39
CA ILE A 46 2.09 -2.05 5.02
C ILE A 46 1.27 -3.16 5.71
N GLY A 47 1.81 -4.39 5.79
CA GLY A 47 1.18 -5.47 6.56
C GLY A 47 1.03 -5.12 8.04
N LEU A 48 2.06 -4.54 8.67
CA LEU A 48 1.99 -4.04 10.06
C LEU A 48 0.95 -2.93 10.21
N ASN A 49 0.82 -2.03 9.23
CA ASN A 49 -0.24 -1.05 9.21
C ASN A 49 -1.61 -1.69 9.36
N TYR A 50 -1.93 -2.69 8.53
CA TYR A 50 -3.21 -3.39 8.60
C TYR A 50 -3.39 -4.18 9.91
N VAL A 51 -2.32 -4.68 10.54
CA VAL A 51 -2.41 -5.27 11.90
C VAL A 51 -2.83 -4.22 12.91
N VAL A 52 -2.17 -3.05 12.90
CA VAL A 52 -2.45 -1.95 13.82
C VAL A 52 -3.86 -1.41 13.64
N GLU A 53 -4.39 -1.42 12.42
CA GLU A 53 -5.73 -0.95 12.09
C GLU A 53 -6.81 -2.01 12.38
N THR A 54 -6.52 -3.28 12.11
CA THR A 54 -7.46 -4.40 12.34
C THR A 54 -7.68 -4.66 13.82
N ALA A 55 -6.65 -4.57 14.67
CA ALA A 55 -6.75 -4.90 16.08
C ALA A 55 -7.79 -4.03 16.82
N PRO A 56 -7.79 -2.68 16.73
CA PRO A 56 -8.82 -1.89 17.37
C PRO A 56 -10.21 -2.11 16.76
N ILE A 57 -10.35 -2.34 15.47
CA ILE A 57 -11.63 -2.63 14.83
C ILE A 57 -12.25 -3.92 15.40
N LEU A 58 -11.46 -4.94 15.63
CA LEU A 58 -11.96 -6.24 16.10
C LEU A 58 -12.16 -6.31 17.61
N PHE A 59 -11.32 -5.62 18.41
CA PHE A 59 -11.25 -5.82 19.86
C PHE A 59 -11.56 -4.58 20.69
N PHE A 60 -11.42 -3.37 20.14
CA PHE A 60 -11.49 -2.11 20.89
C PHE A 60 -12.26 -1.02 20.12
N ILE A 61 -13.31 -1.41 19.41
CA ILE A 61 -14.04 -0.50 18.50
C ILE A 61 -14.62 0.74 19.19
N ASP A 62 -15.03 0.60 20.44
CA ASP A 62 -15.66 1.67 21.22
C ASP A 62 -14.65 2.46 22.07
N ASP A 63 -13.36 2.18 21.98
CA ASP A 63 -12.33 2.84 22.79
C ASP A 63 -11.55 3.91 22.00
N PRO A 64 -11.93 5.21 22.14
CA PRO A 64 -11.22 6.30 21.46
C PRO A 64 -9.77 6.47 21.94
N GLY A 65 -9.44 6.01 23.14
CA GLY A 65 -8.08 6.08 23.66
C GLY A 65 -7.12 5.18 22.88
N VAL A 66 -7.57 3.97 22.54
CA VAL A 66 -6.80 3.02 21.73
C VAL A 66 -6.55 3.60 20.34
N TRP A 67 -7.57 4.17 19.69
CA TRP A 67 -7.44 4.81 18.39
C TRP A 67 -6.46 5.98 18.40
N ARG A 68 -6.51 6.81 19.44
CA ARG A 68 -5.58 7.93 19.60
C ARG A 68 -4.13 7.49 19.65
N ILE A 69 -3.85 6.38 20.33
CA ILE A 69 -2.49 5.85 20.46
C ILE A 69 -2.03 5.20 19.15
N LEU A 70 -2.92 4.47 18.46
CA LEU A 70 -2.55 3.67 17.29
C LEU A 70 -2.52 4.46 15.97
N ALA A 71 -3.28 5.56 15.85
CA ALA A 71 -3.34 6.35 14.62
C ALA A 71 -1.98 6.83 14.09
N PRO A 72 -1.05 7.36 14.91
CA PRO A 72 0.28 7.74 14.41
C PRO A 72 1.08 6.55 13.87
N PHE A 73 0.95 5.37 14.49
CA PHE A 73 1.67 4.17 14.08
C PHE A 73 1.14 3.65 12.74
N TYR A 74 -0.19 3.62 12.58
CA TYR A 74 -0.76 3.17 11.32
C TYR A 74 -0.32 4.06 10.16
N VAL A 75 -0.38 5.39 10.30
CA VAL A 75 0.08 6.32 9.26
C VAL A 75 1.58 6.17 9.00
N CYS A 76 2.37 6.02 10.07
CA CYS A 76 3.81 5.82 9.96
C CYS A 76 4.15 4.56 9.16
N PHE A 77 3.54 3.42 9.48
CA PHE A 77 3.80 2.17 8.79
C PHE A 77 3.33 2.20 7.33
N MET A 78 2.12 2.71 7.07
CA MET A 78 1.58 2.83 5.72
C MET A 78 2.48 3.71 4.85
N THR A 79 2.76 4.93 5.30
CA THR A 79 3.56 5.89 4.52
C THR A 79 4.99 5.40 4.35
N SER A 80 5.63 4.88 5.41
CA SER A 80 6.99 4.33 5.32
C SER A 80 7.07 3.14 4.37
N GLY A 81 6.06 2.27 4.37
CA GLY A 81 5.99 1.13 3.47
C GLY A 81 5.98 1.56 2.01
N TRP A 82 5.09 2.49 1.64
CA TRP A 82 5.02 3.03 0.28
C TRP A 82 6.26 3.82 -0.11
N VAL A 83 6.81 4.59 0.81
CA VAL A 83 8.05 5.35 0.60
C VAL A 83 9.24 4.43 0.31
N LEU A 84 9.38 3.30 1.01
CA LEU A 84 10.44 2.33 0.73
C LEU A 84 10.31 1.72 -0.68
N ILE A 85 9.10 1.38 -1.09
CA ILE A 85 8.82 0.87 -2.43
C ILE A 85 9.17 1.94 -3.48
N ALA A 86 8.70 3.17 -3.30
CA ALA A 86 8.97 4.29 -4.18
C ALA A 86 10.48 4.60 -4.24
N TYR A 87 11.14 4.67 -3.10
CA TYR A 87 12.59 4.89 -3.02
C TYR A 87 13.38 3.86 -3.84
N ALA A 88 13.02 2.58 -3.74
CA ALA A 88 13.68 1.53 -4.52
C ALA A 88 13.54 1.74 -6.03
N VAL A 89 12.36 2.18 -6.47
CA VAL A 89 12.08 2.44 -7.88
C VAL A 89 12.86 3.67 -8.36
N PHE A 90 12.70 4.80 -7.69
CA PHE A 90 13.32 6.07 -8.10
C PHE A 90 14.85 6.03 -8.00
N SER A 91 15.42 5.43 -6.95
CA SER A 91 16.88 5.27 -6.82
C SER A 91 17.46 4.33 -7.86
N SER A 92 16.69 3.39 -8.40
CA SER A 92 17.14 2.51 -9.51
C SER A 92 17.20 3.23 -10.86
N VAL A 93 16.38 4.27 -11.03
CA VAL A 93 16.34 5.09 -12.27
C VAL A 93 17.28 6.29 -12.17
N LEU A 94 17.40 6.87 -10.99
CA LEU A 94 18.19 8.07 -10.71
C LEU A 94 19.23 7.81 -9.59
N PRO A 95 20.21 6.93 -9.79
CA PRO A 95 21.14 6.51 -8.73
C PRO A 95 21.97 7.67 -8.16
N SER A 96 22.32 8.65 -8.98
CA SER A 96 23.09 9.83 -8.56
C SER A 96 22.32 10.71 -7.56
N TYR A 97 21.00 10.65 -7.55
CA TYR A 97 20.13 11.42 -6.67
C TYR A 97 19.57 10.61 -5.49
N SER A 98 20.04 9.39 -5.27
CA SER A 98 19.48 8.46 -4.27
C SER A 98 19.42 9.06 -2.86
N LYS A 99 20.43 9.84 -2.45
CA LYS A 99 20.44 10.53 -1.15
C LYS A 99 19.34 11.61 -1.06
N ALA A 100 19.21 12.45 -2.09
CA ALA A 100 18.19 13.49 -2.14
C ALA A 100 16.78 12.89 -2.17
N ILE A 101 16.58 11.81 -2.93
CA ILE A 101 15.33 11.04 -2.96
C ILE A 101 15.01 10.49 -1.56
N GLY A 102 16.00 9.94 -0.86
CA GLY A 102 15.83 9.44 0.50
C GLY A 102 15.41 10.53 1.48
N VAL A 103 16.06 11.70 1.44
CA VAL A 103 15.67 12.85 2.27
C VAL A 103 14.26 13.31 1.95
N PHE A 104 13.92 13.49 0.67
CA PHE A 104 12.59 13.91 0.23
C PHE A 104 11.49 12.97 0.76
N PHE A 105 11.67 11.66 0.58
CA PHE A 105 10.70 10.68 1.06
C PHE A 105 10.63 10.61 2.59
N SER A 106 11.73 10.81 3.30
CA SER A 106 11.71 10.91 4.77
C SER A 106 10.91 12.12 5.24
N CYS A 107 11.02 13.26 4.55
CA CYS A 107 10.18 14.43 4.83
C CYS A 107 8.68 14.14 4.61
N ILE A 108 8.31 13.38 3.57
CA ILE A 108 6.91 12.97 3.33
C ILE A 108 6.40 12.13 4.51
N VAL A 109 7.18 11.16 5.01
CA VAL A 109 6.79 10.35 6.17
C VAL A 109 6.55 11.24 7.38
N LEU A 110 7.50 12.11 7.71
CA LEU A 110 7.39 13.02 8.87
C LEU A 110 6.18 13.94 8.76
N LEU A 111 5.95 14.55 7.59
CA LEU A 111 4.80 15.42 7.36
C LEU A 111 3.48 14.66 7.44
N SER A 112 3.44 13.40 7.03
CA SER A 112 2.23 12.57 7.11
C SER A 112 1.91 12.15 8.54
N VAL A 113 2.92 11.87 9.37
CA VAL A 113 2.74 11.39 10.77
C VAL A 113 2.47 12.54 11.74
N PHE A 114 3.12 13.69 11.52
CA PHE A 114 3.08 14.83 12.42
C PHE A 114 1.66 15.24 12.89
N PRO A 115 0.65 15.37 12.04
CA PRO A 115 -0.71 15.72 12.44
C PRO A 115 -1.31 14.73 13.44
N PHE A 116 -1.06 13.44 13.27
CA PHE A 116 -1.63 12.37 14.10
C PHE A 116 -1.01 12.29 15.50
N LEU A 117 0.10 12.96 15.75
CA LEU A 117 0.66 13.10 17.11
C LEU A 117 -0.17 14.04 17.98
N PHE A 118 -0.89 14.99 17.36
CA PHE A 118 -1.64 16.03 18.07
C PHE A 118 -3.14 15.90 17.91
N TYR A 119 -3.60 15.24 16.86
CA TYR A 119 -5.00 15.15 16.50
C TYR A 119 -5.40 13.70 16.26
N THR A 120 -6.51 13.30 16.86
CA THR A 120 -7.12 11.99 16.62
C THR A 120 -8.25 12.16 15.62
N PRO A 121 -8.26 11.42 14.51
CA PRO A 121 -9.39 11.42 13.60
C PRO A 121 -10.63 10.92 14.34
N LYS A 122 -11.80 11.50 14.06
CA LYS A 122 -13.08 10.94 14.49
C LYS A 122 -13.42 9.77 13.58
N TYR A 123 -13.87 8.69 14.16
CA TYR A 123 -14.36 7.55 13.42
C TYR A 123 -15.82 7.30 13.78
N PHE A 124 -16.55 6.78 12.83
CA PHE A 124 -17.94 6.39 12.97
C PHE A 124 -18.06 4.91 12.65
N TYR A 125 -18.80 4.20 13.46
CA TYR A 125 -19.10 2.80 13.22
C TYR A 125 -20.58 2.68 12.87
N VAL A 126 -20.86 2.34 11.61
CA VAL A 126 -22.22 2.20 11.10
C VAL A 126 -22.39 0.86 10.43
N ASN A 127 -23.34 0.07 10.90
CA ASN A 127 -23.73 -1.22 10.30
C ASN A 127 -22.58 -2.21 10.05
N GLY A 128 -21.59 -2.25 10.94
CA GLY A 128 -20.44 -3.16 10.81
C GLY A 128 -19.27 -2.62 9.97
N VAL A 129 -19.35 -1.37 9.53
CA VAL A 129 -18.32 -0.71 8.74
C VAL A 129 -17.78 0.49 9.50
N LEU A 130 -16.46 0.62 9.51
CA LEU A 130 -15.75 1.76 10.09
C LEU A 130 -15.57 2.83 9.02
N ASP A 131 -15.97 4.06 9.33
CA ASP A 131 -15.72 5.23 8.52
C ASP A 131 -14.93 6.27 9.30
N TRP A 132 -14.10 7.04 8.58
CA TRP A 132 -13.23 8.07 9.16
C TRP A 132 -13.71 9.46 8.76
N SER A 133 -13.83 10.37 9.74
CA SER A 133 -14.11 11.77 9.48
C SER A 133 -12.95 12.66 9.94
N PHE A 134 -12.49 13.50 9.02
CA PHE A 134 -11.49 14.53 9.29
C PHE A 134 -12.11 15.93 9.47
N GLU A 135 -13.43 16.04 9.53
CA GLU A 135 -14.17 17.31 9.56
C GLU A 135 -13.83 18.23 10.73
N SER A 136 -13.29 17.67 11.81
CA SER A 136 -13.03 18.44 13.04
C SER A 136 -11.68 19.14 13.09
N ILE A 137 -10.88 19.16 11.98
CA ILE A 137 -9.49 19.60 12.03
C ILE A 137 -9.14 20.59 10.91
N PRO A 138 -9.77 21.78 10.86
CA PRO A 138 -9.57 22.74 9.77
C PRO A 138 -8.13 23.25 9.64
N HIS A 139 -7.39 23.35 10.76
CA HIS A 139 -6.01 23.87 10.76
C HIS A 139 -4.96 22.84 10.34
N VAL A 140 -5.29 21.55 10.32
CA VAL A 140 -4.39 20.46 10.01
C VAL A 140 -4.71 19.81 8.67
N ALA A 141 -5.84 20.20 8.07
CA ALA A 141 -6.27 19.72 6.76
C ALA A 141 -5.15 19.72 5.69
N PRO A 142 -4.29 20.76 5.56
CA PRO A 142 -3.19 20.75 4.60
C PRO A 142 -2.24 19.56 4.76
N PHE A 143 -1.96 19.14 5.99
CA PHE A 143 -1.05 18.02 6.26
C PHE A 143 -1.68 16.66 5.96
N PHE A 144 -3.01 16.52 6.10
CA PHE A 144 -3.73 15.33 5.69
C PHE A 144 -3.75 15.17 4.17
N PHE A 145 -3.70 16.27 3.41
CA PHE A 145 -3.65 16.22 1.95
C PHE A 145 -2.29 15.73 1.41
N VAL A 146 -1.20 15.81 2.19
CA VAL A 146 0.13 15.36 1.74
C VAL A 146 0.09 13.93 1.20
N PRO A 147 -0.38 12.89 1.92
CA PRO A 147 -0.48 11.55 1.35
C PRO A 147 -1.47 11.46 0.19
N PHE A 148 -2.57 12.19 0.21
CA PHE A 148 -3.57 12.18 -0.88
C PHE A 148 -3.07 12.79 -2.18
N VAL A 149 -2.20 13.79 -2.14
CA VAL A 149 -1.61 14.42 -3.34
C VAL A 149 -0.37 13.66 -3.80
N PHE A 150 0.54 13.34 -2.88
CA PHE A 150 1.81 12.71 -3.24
C PHE A 150 1.67 11.24 -3.62
N THR A 151 0.76 10.49 -3.01
CA THR A 151 0.60 9.07 -3.34
C THR A 151 0.15 8.85 -4.79
N PRO A 152 -0.86 9.55 -5.34
CA PRO A 152 -1.21 9.44 -6.76
C PRO A 152 -0.07 9.85 -7.69
N LEU A 153 0.67 10.90 -7.37
CA LEU A 153 1.82 11.35 -8.17
C LEU A 153 2.94 10.29 -8.18
N ILE A 154 3.25 9.72 -7.03
CA ILE A 154 4.24 8.65 -6.88
C ILE A 154 3.80 7.41 -7.66
N LEU A 155 2.55 6.95 -7.48
CA LEU A 155 2.01 5.78 -8.18
C LEU A 155 2.00 6.00 -9.70
N SER A 156 1.55 7.15 -10.18
CA SER A 156 1.56 7.50 -11.61
C SER A 156 2.98 7.45 -12.18
N SER A 157 3.95 8.04 -11.47
CA SER A 157 5.35 8.02 -11.88
C SER A 157 5.91 6.59 -11.91
N MET A 158 5.58 5.75 -10.93
CA MET A 158 5.99 4.35 -10.89
C MET A 158 5.38 3.54 -12.03
N ILE A 159 4.12 3.77 -12.37
CA ILE A 159 3.44 3.15 -13.52
C ILE A 159 4.21 3.44 -14.80
N ILE A 160 4.53 4.72 -15.05
CA ILE A 160 5.28 5.15 -16.23
C ILE A 160 6.67 4.49 -16.26
N ILE A 161 7.41 4.52 -15.15
CA ILE A 161 8.75 3.92 -15.06
C ILE A 161 8.70 2.42 -15.36
N PHE A 162 7.77 1.69 -14.75
CA PHE A 162 7.67 0.25 -14.98
C PHE A 162 7.19 -0.09 -16.38
N PHE A 163 6.28 0.70 -16.95
CA PHE A 163 5.82 0.51 -18.32
C PHE A 163 6.96 0.74 -19.33
N LEU A 164 7.72 1.81 -19.17
CA LEU A 164 8.89 2.08 -20.02
C LEU A 164 9.96 0.99 -19.87
N LYS A 165 10.20 0.52 -18.65
CA LYS A 165 11.11 -0.59 -18.39
C LYS A 165 10.63 -1.89 -19.04
N ALA A 166 9.34 -2.18 -19.01
CA ALA A 166 8.76 -3.35 -19.67
C ALA A 166 8.87 -3.24 -21.21
N LYS A 167 8.60 -2.04 -21.77
CA LYS A 167 8.71 -1.78 -23.22
C LYS A 167 10.14 -2.00 -23.73
N ASN A 168 11.14 -1.53 -22.98
CA ASN A 168 12.55 -1.56 -23.39
C ASN A 168 13.28 -2.84 -22.96
N ALA A 169 12.64 -3.75 -22.22
CA ALA A 169 13.27 -4.96 -21.72
C ALA A 169 13.46 -6.01 -22.82
N GLN A 170 14.71 -6.42 -23.06
CA GLN A 170 15.03 -7.56 -23.92
C GLN A 170 14.77 -8.89 -23.23
N ASN A 171 14.98 -8.96 -21.91
CA ASN A 171 14.74 -10.15 -21.13
C ASN A 171 13.24 -10.31 -20.79
N ARG A 172 12.64 -11.44 -21.22
CA ARG A 172 11.23 -11.76 -20.98
C ARG A 172 10.83 -11.72 -19.50
N LYS A 173 11.71 -12.19 -18.59
CA LYS A 173 11.45 -12.17 -17.14
C LYS A 173 11.34 -10.74 -16.61
N VAL A 174 12.26 -9.87 -17.03
CA VAL A 174 12.23 -8.44 -16.66
C VAL A 174 10.98 -7.76 -17.21
N LYS A 175 10.63 -8.06 -18.47
CA LYS A 175 9.43 -7.51 -19.12
C LYS A 175 8.15 -7.86 -18.34
N ILE A 176 7.96 -9.15 -18.02
CA ILE A 176 6.77 -9.64 -17.30
C ILE A 176 6.71 -9.02 -15.89
N ARG A 177 7.81 -9.00 -15.15
CA ARG A 177 7.88 -8.43 -13.80
C ARG A 177 7.57 -6.93 -13.80
N SER A 178 8.14 -6.18 -14.73
CA SER A 178 7.88 -4.74 -14.83
C SER A 178 6.45 -4.45 -15.25
N LEU A 179 5.89 -5.21 -16.19
CA LEU A 179 4.49 -5.06 -16.59
C LEU A 179 3.54 -5.38 -15.43
N GLY A 180 3.80 -6.46 -14.69
CA GLY A 180 3.02 -6.81 -13.51
C GLY A 180 3.02 -5.71 -12.45
N LEU A 181 4.19 -5.10 -12.18
CA LEU A 181 4.27 -3.95 -11.28
C LEU A 181 3.49 -2.74 -11.80
N ALA A 182 3.60 -2.43 -13.10
CA ALA A 182 2.84 -1.33 -13.69
C ALA A 182 1.32 -1.54 -13.54
N ILE A 183 0.84 -2.75 -13.83
CA ILE A 183 -0.58 -3.11 -13.69
C ILE A 183 -1.02 -3.05 -12.23
N ALA A 184 -0.24 -3.61 -11.31
CA ALA A 184 -0.55 -3.58 -9.87
C ALA A 184 -0.68 -2.13 -9.36
N MET A 185 0.28 -1.25 -9.69
CA MET A 185 0.25 0.17 -9.31
C MET A 185 -0.91 0.92 -9.97
N PHE A 186 -1.27 0.58 -11.22
CA PHE A 186 -2.42 1.16 -11.91
C PHE A 186 -3.74 0.84 -11.19
N PHE A 187 -3.96 -0.42 -10.80
CA PHE A 187 -5.17 -0.80 -10.07
C PHE A 187 -5.21 -0.20 -8.67
N MET A 188 -4.07 -0.02 -8.02
CA MET A 188 -4.02 0.71 -6.76
C MET A 188 -4.41 2.18 -6.93
N LEU A 189 -3.88 2.85 -7.94
CA LEU A 189 -4.24 4.23 -8.26
C LEU A 189 -5.73 4.35 -8.59
N LEU A 190 -6.25 3.43 -9.40
CA LEU A 190 -7.68 3.37 -9.72
C LEU A 190 -8.53 3.16 -8.47
N GLY A 191 -8.13 2.24 -7.58
CA GLY A 191 -8.82 2.01 -6.30
C GLY A 191 -8.85 3.25 -5.42
N MET A 192 -7.75 4.01 -5.34
CA MET A 192 -7.73 5.29 -4.62
C MET A 192 -8.70 6.32 -5.21
N PHE A 193 -8.81 6.41 -6.54
CA PHE A 193 -9.76 7.32 -7.17
C PHE A 193 -11.21 6.88 -6.94
N VAL A 194 -11.49 5.58 -7.01
CA VAL A 194 -12.82 5.04 -6.69
C VAL A 194 -13.17 5.37 -5.25
N ASP A 195 -12.27 5.15 -4.31
CA ASP A 195 -12.48 5.44 -2.89
C ASP A 195 -12.75 6.93 -2.67
N LEU A 196 -11.94 7.81 -3.29
CA LEU A 196 -12.15 9.26 -3.23
C LEU A 196 -13.53 9.68 -3.78
N ILE A 197 -13.97 9.07 -4.89
CA ILE A 197 -15.30 9.33 -5.47
C ILE A 197 -16.40 8.86 -4.50
N LEU A 198 -16.27 7.67 -3.93
CA LEU A 198 -17.24 7.13 -2.98
C LEU A 198 -17.39 8.03 -1.75
N ILE A 199 -16.26 8.52 -1.20
CA ILE A 199 -16.25 9.45 -0.06
C ILE A 199 -16.88 10.80 -0.45
N THR A 200 -16.63 11.31 -1.67
CA THR A 200 -17.08 12.64 -2.10
C THR A 200 -18.58 12.68 -2.40
N ILE A 201 -19.18 11.59 -2.89
CA ILE A 201 -20.61 11.51 -3.19
C ILE A 201 -21.48 11.54 -1.91
N GLY A 202 -20.92 11.20 -0.75
CA GLY A 202 -21.51 11.46 0.57
C GLY A 202 -22.68 10.55 0.99
N ASP A 203 -23.46 10.04 0.05
CA ASP A 203 -24.63 9.17 0.31
C ASP A 203 -24.34 7.68 0.07
N VAL A 204 -23.09 7.33 -0.20
CA VAL A 204 -22.70 5.96 -0.52
C VAL A 204 -22.37 5.20 0.75
N HIS A 205 -23.00 4.04 0.92
CA HIS A 205 -22.77 3.22 2.11
C HIS A 205 -21.28 2.82 2.20
N PRO A 206 -20.61 2.98 3.35
CA PRO A 206 -19.17 2.72 3.54
C PRO A 206 -18.72 1.31 3.12
N VAL A 207 -19.63 0.33 3.06
CA VAL A 207 -19.32 -1.03 2.58
C VAL A 207 -18.73 -1.06 1.17
N TYR A 208 -19.04 -0.07 0.33
CA TYR A 208 -18.47 -0.01 -1.04
C TYR A 208 -16.99 0.36 -1.03
N SER A 209 -16.54 1.19 -0.09
CA SER A 209 -15.11 1.46 0.15
C SER A 209 -14.39 0.18 0.57
N ASP A 210 -14.95 -0.55 1.53
CA ASP A 210 -14.41 -1.85 1.98
C ASP A 210 -14.31 -2.87 0.85
N LEU A 211 -15.35 -2.99 0.00
CA LEU A 211 -15.33 -3.86 -1.18
C LEU A 211 -14.27 -3.43 -2.20
N ASN A 212 -14.08 -2.12 -2.38
CA ASN A 212 -13.02 -1.59 -3.23
C ASN A 212 -11.64 -2.02 -2.73
N TYR A 213 -11.36 -1.92 -1.42
CA TYR A 213 -10.11 -2.42 -0.84
C TYR A 213 -9.92 -3.92 -1.07
N LEU A 214 -10.97 -4.74 -0.89
CA LEU A 214 -10.91 -6.18 -1.14
C LEU A 214 -10.54 -6.50 -2.58
N VAL A 215 -11.14 -5.79 -3.55
CA VAL A 215 -10.84 -5.95 -4.98
C VAL A 215 -9.40 -5.55 -5.28
N VAL A 216 -8.95 -4.40 -4.76
CA VAL A 216 -7.58 -3.90 -4.95
C VAL A 216 -6.55 -4.88 -4.37
N PHE A 217 -6.75 -5.40 -3.15
CA PHE A 217 -5.86 -6.39 -2.54
C PHE A 217 -5.78 -7.67 -3.36
N THR A 218 -6.92 -8.13 -3.85
CA THR A 218 -7.00 -9.33 -4.68
C THR A 218 -6.23 -9.15 -5.98
N ILE A 219 -6.48 -8.07 -6.71
CA ILE A 219 -5.80 -7.77 -7.98
C ILE A 219 -4.30 -7.59 -7.76
N LEU A 220 -3.89 -6.85 -6.72
CA LEU A 220 -2.49 -6.65 -6.35
C LEU A 220 -1.80 -8.00 -6.12
N ALA A 221 -2.39 -8.85 -5.27
CA ALA A 221 -1.85 -10.16 -4.95
C ALA A 221 -1.69 -11.03 -6.19
N PHE A 222 -2.75 -11.21 -6.98
CA PHE A 222 -2.73 -12.01 -8.20
C PHE A 222 -1.70 -11.49 -9.20
N THR A 223 -1.72 -10.20 -9.49
CA THR A 223 -0.82 -9.60 -10.48
C THR A 223 0.64 -9.77 -10.10
N LEU A 224 0.99 -9.53 -8.84
CA LEU A 224 2.36 -9.68 -8.36
C LEU A 224 2.78 -11.15 -8.27
N ILE A 225 1.90 -12.05 -7.83
CA ILE A 225 2.21 -13.48 -7.78
C ILE A 225 2.49 -14.02 -9.17
N PHE A 226 1.62 -13.77 -10.15
CA PHE A 226 1.79 -14.29 -11.51
C PHE A 226 2.97 -13.67 -12.25
N SER A 227 3.27 -12.40 -12.04
CA SER A 227 4.38 -11.72 -12.74
C SER A 227 5.76 -12.01 -12.14
N TRP A 228 5.84 -12.17 -10.81
CA TRP A 228 7.12 -12.36 -10.12
C TRP A 228 7.41 -13.80 -9.76
N PHE A 229 6.38 -14.60 -9.51
CA PHE A 229 6.48 -15.97 -9.04
C PHE A 229 5.66 -16.93 -9.92
N PRO A 230 5.89 -16.95 -11.25
CA PRO A 230 5.15 -17.83 -12.13
C PRO A 230 5.33 -19.29 -11.68
N PRO A 231 4.30 -20.11 -11.77
CA PRO A 231 4.40 -21.52 -11.45
C PRO A 231 5.54 -22.14 -12.27
N LYS A 232 6.41 -22.92 -11.62
CA LYS A 232 7.49 -23.63 -12.31
C LYS A 232 6.86 -24.49 -13.41
N SER A 233 7.14 -24.19 -14.67
CA SER A 233 6.69 -25.00 -15.79
C SER A 233 7.25 -26.42 -15.62
N LYS A 234 6.37 -27.41 -15.46
CA LYS A 234 6.74 -28.83 -15.43
C LYS A 234 7.33 -29.36 -16.75
N TYR A 235 7.46 -28.48 -17.77
CA TYR A 235 7.81 -28.86 -19.14
C TYR A 235 9.27 -28.53 -19.53
N VAL A 236 10.17 -28.19 -18.60
CA VAL A 236 11.59 -27.94 -18.93
C VAL A 236 12.50 -29.13 -18.57
N THR A 237 11.97 -30.33 -18.45
CA THR A 237 12.80 -31.52 -18.31
C THR A 237 12.46 -32.52 -19.40
N LYS A 238 12.84 -32.24 -20.65
CA LYS A 238 13.08 -33.24 -21.72
C LYS A 238 13.56 -32.52 -22.98
N ILE A 239 14.77 -32.04 -23.02
CA ILE A 239 15.63 -31.97 -24.22
C ILE A 239 17.05 -32.06 -23.65
N GLU A 240 17.49 -33.24 -23.36
CA GLU A 240 18.89 -33.68 -23.50
C GLU A 240 18.96 -34.58 -24.73
#